data_f45def31cacb7106233bb103bd7d27bf
#
_entry.id   f45def31cacb7106233bb103bd7d27bf
#
_cell.length_a   1.000
_cell.length_b   1.000
_cell.length_c   1.000
_cell.angle_alpha   90.00
_cell.angle_beta   90.00
_cell.angle_gamma   90.00
#
_symmetry.space_group_name_H-M   'P 1'
#
loop_
_entity.id
_entity.type
_entity.pdbx_description
1 polymer ?
#
loop_
_entity_poly.entity_id
_entity_poly.type
_entity_poly.pdbx_seq_one_letter_code
_entity_poly.pdbx_strand_id
1 'polypeptide(L)'
;GTLILMSWNTSMGRLLSNFGITLPFTVAGVVLAQFTVIVAISIRMLKSTFEQINPRHEQVARLLGCTAFGSFRHVTLPLAKRGIMAAIILTWAKAIGEFGATVMVAGTAKGQTATLPSSIYLAMSTADLPKAVALMVILIGISLLVLFGVRVVLEHKS
;
A
#
# COMPACT_ATOMS: atom_id res chain seq x y z
N GLY A 1 14.76 1.30 -14.81
CA GLY A 1 14.39 0.02 -15.45
C GLY A 1 12.90 -0.10 -15.77
N THR A 2 11.98 0.29 -14.89
CA THR A 2 10.51 0.11 -15.06
C THR A 2 9.89 0.99 -16.14
N LEU A 3 10.40 2.18 -16.38
CA LEU A 3 9.92 3.08 -17.46
C LEU A 3 10.13 2.50 -18.86
N ILE A 4 11.22 1.74 -19.06
CA ILE A 4 11.52 1.10 -20.35
C ILE A 4 10.56 -0.04 -20.61
N LEU A 5 10.17 -0.79 -19.58
CA LEU A 5 9.23 -1.92 -19.70
C LEU A 5 7.78 -1.47 -19.95
N MET A 6 7.42 -0.25 -19.53
CA MET A 6 6.09 0.34 -19.70
C MET A 6 6.00 1.34 -20.87
N SER A 7 7.09 1.53 -21.64
CA SER A 7 7.05 2.39 -22.81
C SER A 7 6.16 1.80 -23.92
N TRP A 8 5.51 2.68 -24.69
CA TRP A 8 4.62 2.31 -25.82
C TRP A 8 5.25 1.36 -26.84
N ASN A 9 6.59 1.31 -26.91
CA ASN A 9 7.34 0.49 -27.86
C ASN A 9 7.68 -0.92 -27.35
N THR A 10 7.33 -1.26 -26.11
CA THR A 10 7.61 -2.59 -25.55
C THR A 10 6.42 -3.52 -25.79
N SER A 11 6.69 -4.82 -26.00
CA SER A 11 5.67 -5.85 -26.19
C SER A 11 4.58 -5.81 -25.11
N MET A 12 4.95 -5.50 -23.86
CA MET A 12 4.05 -5.34 -22.73
C MET A 12 3.16 -4.08 -22.89
N GLY A 13 3.71 -2.95 -23.35
CA GLY A 13 2.95 -1.73 -23.61
C GLY A 13 1.91 -1.92 -24.73
N ARG A 14 2.24 -2.69 -25.78
CA ARG A 14 1.31 -3.02 -26.87
C ARG A 14 0.21 -3.98 -26.43
N LEU A 15 0.50 -4.95 -25.58
CA LEU A 15 -0.51 -5.83 -24.99
C LEU A 15 -1.51 -5.06 -24.13
N LEU A 16 -1.03 -4.14 -23.31
CA LEU A 16 -1.87 -3.31 -22.44
C LEU A 16 -2.69 -2.30 -23.25
N SER A 17 -2.15 -1.73 -24.34
CA SER A 17 -2.88 -0.84 -25.22
C SER A 17 -4.00 -1.55 -26.01
N ASN A 18 -3.81 -2.82 -26.35
CA ASN A 18 -4.86 -3.65 -26.98
C ASN A 18 -6.05 -3.92 -26.02
N PHE A 19 -5.84 -3.87 -24.71
CA PHE A 19 -6.92 -3.92 -23.72
C PHE A 19 -7.52 -2.55 -23.39
N GLY A 20 -7.18 -1.50 -24.14
CA GLY A 20 -7.67 -0.15 -23.92
C GLY A 20 -7.11 0.56 -22.69
N ILE A 21 -6.07 0.01 -22.07
CA ILE A 21 -5.45 0.53 -20.84
C ILE A 21 -4.22 1.37 -21.24
N THR A 22 -4.41 2.67 -21.38
CA THR A 22 -3.29 3.61 -21.53
C THR A 22 -2.74 3.95 -20.15
N LEU A 23 -1.62 3.34 -19.75
CA LEU A 23 -1.03 3.49 -18.41
C LEU A 23 -0.35 4.84 -18.16
N PRO A 24 0.42 5.42 -19.11
CA PRO A 24 1.06 6.71 -18.90
C PRO A 24 0.01 7.83 -18.75
N PHE A 25 0.19 8.68 -17.72
CA PHE A 25 -0.66 9.86 -17.45
C PHE A 25 -2.15 9.59 -17.18
N THR A 26 -2.51 8.37 -16.77
CA THR A 26 -3.90 8.01 -16.44
C THR A 26 -4.02 7.60 -14.97
N VAL A 27 -5.25 7.72 -14.43
CA VAL A 27 -5.58 7.24 -13.07
C VAL A 27 -5.28 5.74 -12.93
N ALA A 28 -5.54 4.95 -13.98
CA ALA A 28 -5.20 3.53 -13.99
C ALA A 28 -3.69 3.28 -13.81
N GLY A 29 -2.84 4.12 -14.42
CA GLY A 29 -1.40 4.08 -14.24
C GLY A 29 -0.98 4.40 -12.80
N VAL A 30 -1.61 5.38 -12.15
CA VAL A 30 -1.40 5.70 -10.73
C VAL A 30 -1.72 4.47 -9.86
N VAL A 31 -2.92 3.91 -10.05
CA VAL A 31 -3.40 2.77 -9.25
C VAL A 31 -2.48 1.56 -9.42
N LEU A 32 -2.08 1.23 -10.63
CA LEU A 32 -1.18 0.10 -10.88
C LEU A 32 0.22 0.32 -10.30
N ALA A 33 0.77 1.53 -10.41
CA ALA A 33 2.06 1.86 -9.83
C ALA A 33 2.05 1.73 -8.30
N GLN A 34 1.05 2.33 -7.65
CA GLN A 34 0.86 2.24 -6.21
C GLN A 34 0.59 0.81 -5.76
N PHE A 35 -0.29 0.08 -6.46
CA PHE A 35 -0.60 -1.31 -6.15
C PHE A 35 0.64 -2.19 -6.16
N THR A 36 1.51 -2.06 -7.17
CA THR A 36 2.74 -2.85 -7.28
C THR A 36 3.67 -2.65 -6.08
N VAL A 37 3.87 -1.39 -5.67
CA VAL A 37 4.72 -1.07 -4.52
C VAL A 37 4.09 -1.55 -3.21
N ILE A 38 2.80 -1.31 -3.04
CA ILE A 38 2.05 -1.63 -1.82
C ILE A 38 1.98 -3.15 -1.62
N VAL A 39 1.69 -3.92 -2.68
CA VAL A 39 1.62 -5.39 -2.62
C VAL A 39 2.96 -5.98 -2.17
N ALA A 40 4.08 -5.51 -2.72
CA ALA A 40 5.40 -6.00 -2.34
C ALA A 40 5.69 -5.78 -0.84
N ILE A 41 5.32 -4.62 -0.31
CA ILE A 41 5.49 -4.29 1.12
C ILE A 41 4.52 -5.12 1.98
N SER A 42 3.25 -5.23 1.55
CA SER A 42 2.22 -6.00 2.27
C SER A 42 2.61 -7.47 2.43
N ILE A 43 3.07 -8.10 1.34
CA ILE A 43 3.51 -9.50 1.38
C ILE A 43 4.67 -9.67 2.36
N ARG A 44 5.65 -8.76 2.34
CA ARG A 44 6.79 -8.81 3.25
C ARG A 44 6.37 -8.67 4.71
N MET A 45 5.46 -7.75 5.00
CA MET A 45 4.96 -7.53 6.37
C MET A 45 4.13 -8.70 6.88
N LEU A 46 3.22 -9.22 6.03
CA LEU A 46 2.42 -10.39 6.38
C LEU A 46 3.31 -11.62 6.60
N LYS A 47 4.28 -11.86 5.71
CA LYS A 47 5.26 -12.93 5.88
C LYS A 47 5.97 -12.82 7.22
N SER A 48 6.52 -11.66 7.56
CA SER A 48 7.18 -11.43 8.86
C SER A 48 6.24 -11.68 10.04
N THR A 49 4.96 -11.31 9.93
CA THR A 49 3.95 -11.56 10.96
C THR A 49 3.75 -13.05 11.21
N PHE A 50 3.64 -13.85 10.14
CA PHE A 50 3.45 -15.30 10.29
C PHE A 50 4.72 -16.01 10.75
N GLU A 51 5.90 -15.54 10.35
CA GLU A 51 7.20 -16.10 10.80
C GLU A 51 7.46 -15.90 12.29
N GLN A 52 6.85 -14.90 12.92
CA GLN A 52 6.95 -14.68 14.36
C GLN A 52 6.10 -15.64 15.20
N ILE A 53 5.18 -16.36 14.60
CA ILE A 53 4.33 -17.33 15.30
C ILE A 53 5.10 -18.63 15.46
N ASN A 54 5.21 -19.09 16.72
CA ASN A 54 5.91 -20.34 16.99
C ASN A 54 5.16 -21.52 16.34
N PRO A 55 5.81 -22.27 15.46
CA PRO A 55 5.18 -23.39 14.74
C PRO A 55 4.72 -24.53 15.68
N ARG A 56 5.20 -24.57 16.92
CA ARG A 56 4.75 -25.55 17.92
C ARG A 56 3.26 -25.46 18.20
N HIS A 57 2.67 -24.26 18.14
CA HIS A 57 1.22 -24.11 18.37
C HIS A 57 0.39 -24.86 17.32
N GLU A 58 0.83 -24.79 16.06
CA GLU A 58 0.17 -25.52 14.97
C GLU A 58 0.42 -27.03 15.08
N GLN A 59 1.63 -27.44 15.44
CA GLN A 59 1.97 -28.86 15.64
C GLN A 59 1.13 -29.49 16.76
N VAL A 60 0.98 -28.82 17.89
CA VAL A 60 0.11 -29.30 19.00
C VAL A 60 -1.33 -29.44 18.56
N ALA A 61 -1.89 -28.45 17.84
CA ALA A 61 -3.24 -28.52 17.33
C ALA A 61 -3.45 -29.72 16.37
N ARG A 62 -2.47 -30.01 15.53
CA ARG A 62 -2.50 -31.17 14.63
C ARG A 62 -2.43 -32.50 15.38
N LEU A 63 -1.61 -32.57 16.44
CA LEU A 63 -1.55 -33.77 17.31
C LEU A 63 -2.90 -34.03 18.03
N LEU A 64 -3.65 -32.97 18.32
CA LEU A 64 -5.00 -33.05 18.90
C LEU A 64 -6.11 -33.34 17.87
N GLY A 65 -5.74 -33.69 16.62
CA GLY A 65 -6.69 -34.09 15.57
C GLY A 65 -7.17 -32.98 14.65
N CYS A 66 -6.67 -31.75 14.77
CA CYS A 66 -7.01 -30.67 13.87
C CYS A 66 -6.41 -30.91 12.47
N THR A 67 -7.21 -30.66 11.43
CA THR A 67 -6.71 -30.59 10.05
C THR A 67 -5.77 -29.40 9.89
N ALA A 68 -4.92 -29.39 8.85
CA ALA A 68 -4.02 -28.27 8.56
C ALA A 68 -4.77 -26.94 8.44
N PHE A 69 -5.89 -26.91 7.74
CA PHE A 69 -6.75 -25.73 7.61
C PHE A 69 -7.43 -25.35 8.92
N GLY A 70 -7.86 -26.34 9.71
CA GLY A 70 -8.42 -26.12 11.04
C GLY A 70 -7.41 -25.48 11.99
N SER A 71 -6.18 -25.99 12.04
CA SER A 71 -5.09 -25.42 12.81
C SER A 71 -4.75 -23.98 12.38
N PHE A 72 -4.66 -23.73 11.08
CA PHE A 72 -4.46 -22.38 10.56
C PHE A 72 -5.56 -21.42 11.00
N ARG A 73 -6.84 -21.79 10.84
CA ARG A 73 -7.98 -20.90 11.12
C ARG A 73 -8.18 -20.64 12.62
N HIS A 74 -8.00 -21.67 13.47
CA HIS A 74 -8.32 -21.59 14.89
C HIS A 74 -7.12 -21.26 15.79
N VAL A 75 -5.89 -21.45 15.31
CA VAL A 75 -4.67 -21.19 16.08
C VAL A 75 -3.83 -20.08 15.43
N THR A 76 -3.36 -20.32 14.20
CA THR A 76 -2.40 -19.41 13.56
C THR A 76 -3.02 -18.04 13.26
N LEU A 77 -4.22 -18.00 12.67
CA LEU A 77 -4.87 -16.75 12.28
C LEU A 77 -5.25 -15.86 13.46
N PRO A 78 -5.82 -16.37 14.58
CA PRO A 78 -6.05 -15.57 15.78
C PRO A 78 -4.76 -15.02 16.41
N LEU A 79 -3.68 -15.81 16.44
CA LEU A 79 -2.37 -15.36 16.94
C LEU A 79 -1.76 -14.29 16.03
N ALA A 80 -1.92 -14.42 14.70
CA ALA A 80 -1.45 -13.44 13.72
C ALA A 80 -2.26 -12.14 13.70
N LYS A 81 -3.47 -12.10 14.28
CA LYS A 81 -4.43 -10.99 14.13
C LYS A 81 -3.84 -9.61 14.41
N ARG A 82 -3.08 -9.45 15.49
CA ARG A 82 -2.45 -8.18 15.83
C ARG A 82 -1.41 -7.76 14.79
N GLY A 83 -0.58 -8.67 14.32
CA GLY A 83 0.41 -8.43 13.28
C GLY A 83 -0.22 -8.13 11.92
N ILE A 84 -1.31 -8.84 11.56
CA ILE A 84 -2.08 -8.56 10.33
C ILE A 84 -2.66 -7.15 10.38
N MET A 85 -3.27 -6.75 11.50
CA MET A 85 -3.79 -5.39 11.66
C MET A 85 -2.67 -4.34 11.53
N ALA A 86 -1.53 -4.56 12.17
CA ALA A 86 -0.37 -3.67 12.03
C ALA A 86 0.12 -3.59 10.57
N ALA A 87 0.19 -4.73 9.87
CA ALA A 87 0.57 -4.77 8.46
C ALA A 87 -0.40 -3.98 7.58
N ILE A 88 -1.71 -4.11 7.77
CA ILE A 88 -2.73 -3.36 7.04
C ILE A 88 -2.54 -1.85 7.24
N ILE A 89 -2.36 -1.43 8.48
CA ILE A 89 -2.20 -0.01 8.85
C ILE A 89 -0.95 0.59 8.22
N LEU A 90 0.20 -0.09 8.38
CA LEU A 90 1.47 0.39 7.85
C LEU A 90 1.46 0.40 6.32
N THR A 91 0.84 -0.60 5.69
CA THR A 91 0.65 -0.64 4.24
C THR A 91 -0.22 0.53 3.76
N TRP A 92 -1.30 0.82 4.46
CA TRP A 92 -2.19 1.92 4.14
C TRP A 92 -1.50 3.29 4.32
N ALA A 93 -0.78 3.47 5.44
CA ALA A 93 0.01 4.68 5.67
C ALA A 93 1.07 4.90 4.57
N LYS A 94 1.73 3.81 4.14
CA LYS A 94 2.67 3.86 3.01
C LYS A 94 1.98 4.22 1.70
N ALA A 95 0.78 3.71 1.46
CA ALA A 95 0.00 4.00 0.25
C ALA A 95 -0.32 5.49 0.10
N ILE A 96 -0.70 6.16 1.20
CA ILE A 96 -0.99 7.61 1.19
C ILE A 96 0.25 8.43 0.89
N GLY A 97 1.42 8.03 1.40
CA GLY A 97 2.68 8.72 1.20
C GLY A 97 3.42 8.34 -0.09
N GLU A 98 2.85 7.47 -0.95
CA GLU A 98 3.54 7.02 -2.16
C GLU A 98 3.57 8.13 -3.22
N PHE A 99 4.76 8.61 -3.47
CA PHE A 99 5.04 9.70 -4.42
C PHE A 99 5.85 9.20 -5.63
N GLY A 100 6.93 8.45 -5.36
CA GLY A 100 7.94 8.14 -6.38
C GLY A 100 7.41 7.32 -7.55
N ALA A 101 6.72 6.21 -7.28
CA ALA A 101 6.15 5.36 -8.32
C ALA A 101 5.04 6.09 -9.09
N THR A 102 4.22 6.87 -8.39
CA THR A 102 3.14 7.66 -9.00
C THR A 102 3.69 8.67 -10.01
N VAL A 103 4.68 9.46 -9.62
CA VAL A 103 5.29 10.48 -10.51
C VAL A 103 6.02 9.84 -11.67
N MET A 104 6.71 8.72 -11.43
CA MET A 104 7.46 8.04 -12.48
C MET A 104 6.56 7.41 -13.57
N VAL A 105 5.40 6.89 -13.20
CA VAL A 105 4.52 6.17 -14.15
C VAL A 105 3.43 7.06 -14.72
N ALA A 106 2.77 7.82 -13.88
CA ALA A 106 1.59 8.60 -14.24
C ALA A 106 1.85 10.10 -14.40
N GLY A 107 3.04 10.58 -14.02
CA GLY A 107 3.34 12.02 -14.03
C GLY A 107 2.52 12.81 -13.01
N THR A 108 2.52 14.14 -13.16
CA THR A 108 1.84 15.09 -12.26
C THR A 108 0.86 15.98 -13.01
N ALA A 109 0.04 15.41 -13.88
CA ALA A 109 -0.94 16.19 -14.64
C ALA A 109 -2.01 16.74 -13.68
N LYS A 110 -2.14 18.08 -13.63
CA LYS A 110 -3.16 18.77 -12.82
C LYS A 110 -4.57 18.26 -13.15
N GLY A 111 -5.29 17.82 -12.12
CA GLY A 111 -6.69 17.41 -12.23
C GLY A 111 -6.93 15.98 -12.71
N GLN A 112 -5.90 15.22 -13.11
CA GLN A 112 -6.06 13.84 -13.59
C GLN A 112 -5.27 12.82 -12.77
N THR A 113 -3.99 13.05 -12.53
CA THR A 113 -3.09 12.08 -11.87
C THR A 113 -2.38 12.63 -10.63
N ALA A 114 -2.72 13.85 -10.20
CA ALA A 114 -2.11 14.47 -9.04
C ALA A 114 -2.61 13.84 -7.74
N THR A 115 -1.69 13.26 -6.96
CA THR A 115 -1.92 12.82 -5.59
C THR A 115 -1.52 13.94 -4.61
N LEU A 116 -1.89 13.84 -3.31
CA LEU A 116 -1.49 14.82 -2.31
C LEU A 116 0.03 15.03 -2.27
N PRO A 117 0.89 13.96 -2.17
CA PRO A 117 2.34 14.14 -2.20
C PRO A 117 2.87 14.77 -3.49
N SER A 118 2.31 14.41 -4.66
CA SER A 118 2.75 15.00 -5.93
C SER A 118 2.32 16.46 -6.07
N SER A 119 1.18 16.84 -5.50
CA SER A 119 0.70 18.21 -5.46
C SER A 119 1.56 19.10 -4.55
N ILE A 120 2.04 18.57 -3.42
CA ILE A 120 3.01 19.24 -2.54
C ILE A 120 4.31 19.50 -3.30
N TYR A 121 4.84 18.48 -3.96
CA TYR A 121 6.05 18.60 -4.76
C TYR A 121 5.91 19.66 -5.87
N LEU A 122 4.80 19.65 -6.59
CA LEU A 122 4.52 20.62 -7.64
C LEU A 122 4.41 22.05 -7.10
N ALA A 123 3.74 22.24 -5.96
CA ALA A 123 3.62 23.54 -5.31
C ALA A 123 4.99 24.06 -4.86
N MET A 124 5.85 23.19 -4.33
CA MET A 124 7.22 23.55 -3.97
C MET A 124 8.08 23.91 -5.20
N SER A 125 7.96 23.14 -6.28
CA SER A 125 8.72 23.40 -7.52
C SER A 125 8.30 24.69 -8.24
N THR A 126 7.06 25.14 -8.02
CA THR A 126 6.55 26.42 -8.54
C THR A 126 6.67 27.58 -7.55
N ALA A 127 7.37 27.39 -6.43
CA ALA A 127 7.54 28.37 -5.35
C ALA A 127 6.23 28.86 -4.72
N ASP A 128 5.13 28.10 -4.85
CA ASP A 128 3.84 28.36 -4.20
C ASP A 128 3.85 27.80 -2.78
N LEU A 129 4.62 28.47 -1.90
CA LEU A 129 4.83 28.04 -0.52
C LEU A 129 3.52 27.97 0.30
N PRO A 130 2.60 28.96 0.20
CA PRO A 130 1.34 28.88 0.96
C PRO A 130 0.53 27.64 0.63
N LYS A 131 0.46 27.29 -0.65
CA LYS A 131 -0.25 26.07 -1.11
C LYS A 131 0.47 24.79 -0.67
N ALA A 132 1.81 24.75 -0.76
CA ALA A 132 2.59 23.62 -0.31
C ALA A 132 2.35 23.35 1.18
N VAL A 133 2.41 24.38 2.03
CA VAL A 133 2.16 24.29 3.48
C VAL A 133 0.74 23.83 3.76
N ALA A 134 -0.26 24.39 3.09
CA ALA A 134 -1.66 23.95 3.27
C ALA A 134 -1.86 22.47 2.99
N LEU A 135 -1.30 21.97 1.87
CA LEU A 135 -1.37 20.55 1.50
C LEU A 135 -0.61 19.66 2.48
N MET A 136 0.55 20.10 2.99
CA MET A 136 1.30 19.37 4.03
C MET A 136 0.49 19.23 5.32
N VAL A 137 -0.14 20.30 5.78
CA VAL A 137 -0.99 20.28 6.98
C VAL A 137 -2.16 19.32 6.81
N ILE A 138 -2.80 19.32 5.63
CA ILE A 138 -3.89 18.38 5.31
C ILE A 138 -3.37 16.93 5.35
N LEU A 139 -2.23 16.63 4.74
CA LEU A 139 -1.65 15.30 4.73
C LEU A 139 -1.29 14.81 6.13
N ILE A 140 -0.69 15.66 6.96
CA ILE A 140 -0.38 15.38 8.37
C ILE A 140 -1.67 15.12 9.15
N GLY A 141 -2.69 15.97 8.97
CA GLY A 141 -3.99 15.82 9.64
C GLY A 141 -4.65 14.47 9.30
N ILE A 142 -4.70 14.10 8.03
CA ILE A 142 -5.23 12.80 7.59
C ILE A 142 -4.42 11.65 8.23
N SER A 143 -3.09 11.74 8.21
CA SER A 143 -2.22 10.70 8.77
C SER A 143 -2.44 10.52 10.28
N LEU A 144 -2.58 11.62 11.03
CA LEU A 144 -2.85 11.59 12.47
C LEU A 144 -4.25 11.04 12.78
N LEU A 145 -5.27 11.43 12.01
CA LEU A 145 -6.63 10.91 12.18
C LEU A 145 -6.69 9.41 12.00
N VAL A 146 -6.01 8.91 10.97
CA VAL A 146 -5.96 7.47 10.71
C VAL A 146 -5.20 6.75 11.82
N LEU A 147 -4.03 7.25 12.21
CA LEU A 147 -3.25 6.66 13.29
C LEU A 147 -4.06 6.59 14.60
N PHE A 148 -4.77 7.67 14.94
CA PHE A 148 -5.63 7.73 16.10
C PHE A 148 -6.81 6.76 15.99
N GLY A 149 -7.52 6.74 14.87
CA GLY A 149 -8.63 5.82 14.64
C GLY A 149 -8.22 4.35 14.75
N VAL A 150 -7.06 4.01 14.23
CA VAL A 150 -6.49 2.68 14.35
C VAL A 150 -6.16 2.33 15.80
N ARG A 151 -5.53 3.24 16.53
CA ARG A 151 -5.20 3.05 17.93
C ARG A 151 -6.46 2.76 18.75
N VAL A 152 -7.51 3.56 18.59
CA VAL A 152 -8.79 3.38 19.27
C VAL A 152 -9.41 2.00 18.97
N VAL A 153 -9.38 1.57 17.70
CA VAL A 153 -9.91 0.25 17.30
C VAL A 153 -9.11 -0.89 17.90
N LEU A 154 -7.78 -0.75 18.05
CA LEU A 154 -6.94 -1.78 18.65
C LEU A 154 -7.09 -1.85 20.17
N GLU A 155 -7.22 -0.71 20.85
CA GLU A 155 -7.42 -0.64 22.30
C GLU A 155 -8.81 -1.15 22.72
N HIS A 156 -9.85 -0.92 21.92
CA HIS A 156 -11.23 -1.34 22.25
C HIS A 156 -11.46 -2.86 22.13
N LYS A 157 -10.50 -3.61 21.52
CA LYS A 157 -10.55 -5.09 21.36
C LYS A 157 -9.55 -5.82 22.24
N SER A 158 -8.92 -5.14 23.19
CA SER A 158 -8.05 -5.72 24.21
C SER A 158 -8.79 -5.94 25.51
#